data_85eab4cb297b30c92b082a0955f0589a
#
_entry.id   85eab4cb297b30c92b082a0955f0589a
#
_cell.length_a   1.000
_cell.length_b   1.000
_cell.length_c   1.000
_cell.angle_alpha   90.00
_cell.angle_beta   90.00
_cell.angle_gamma   90.00
#
_symmetry.space_group_name_H-M   'P 1'
#
loop_
_entity.id
_entity.type
_entity.pdbx_description
1 polymer ?
#
loop_
_entity_poly.entity_id
_entity_poly.type
_entity_poly.pdbx_seq_one_letter_code
_entity_poly.pdbx_strand_id
1 'polypeptide(L)'
;MRSAPSKRTRWLGYALNGNALAVYTLVLATVATIWLYTTRRRFLIPAGFQGELILVHTPNHGEPGRKGILRTTYRFPVSGILFTQDPPPAGLFSDRYEYIYPDGHRQKLGDAGPGTLQYDLGNPANKTEVVTYFPRGDSPRSPTDCALEEISVGTRAFLLRRRDKQPAPLPRPAICP
;
A
#
# COMPACT_ATOMS: atom_id res chain seq x y z
N MET A 1 -4.68 2.41 -72.87
CA MET A 1 -5.25 1.79 -71.63
C MET A 1 -4.12 1.10 -70.90
N ARG A 2 -3.63 1.73 -69.76
CA ARG A 2 -2.58 1.15 -68.93
C ARG A 2 -3.24 0.68 -67.62
N SER A 3 -3.21 -0.62 -67.40
CA SER A 3 -3.71 -1.24 -66.16
C SER A 3 -2.75 -0.95 -65.00
N ALA A 4 -3.28 -0.42 -63.92
CA ALA A 4 -2.54 -0.16 -62.68
C ALA A 4 -2.21 -1.50 -61.96
N PRO A 5 -1.01 -1.60 -61.31
CA PRO A 5 -0.64 -2.79 -60.58
C PRO A 5 -1.39 -2.84 -59.23
N SER A 6 -2.00 -4.01 -58.97
CA SER A 6 -2.64 -4.37 -57.72
C SER A 6 -1.65 -4.35 -56.55
N LYS A 7 -1.90 -3.51 -55.52
CA LYS A 7 -1.17 -3.51 -54.27
C LYS A 7 -1.51 -4.78 -53.49
N ARG A 8 -0.70 -5.84 -53.65
CA ARG A 8 -0.71 -6.97 -52.72
C ARG A 8 -0.24 -6.49 -51.37
N THR A 9 -1.15 -6.37 -50.44
CA THR A 9 -0.89 -6.20 -49.00
C THR A 9 -0.08 -7.39 -48.53
N ARG A 10 1.23 -7.24 -48.38
CA ARG A 10 2.08 -8.22 -47.69
C ARG A 10 1.68 -8.17 -46.18
N TRP A 11 0.89 -9.12 -45.77
CA TRP A 11 0.78 -9.47 -44.38
C TRP A 11 2.12 -10.08 -43.97
N LEU A 12 2.95 -9.30 -43.27
CA LEU A 12 4.13 -9.79 -42.57
C LEU A 12 3.62 -10.67 -41.42
N GLY A 13 3.45 -11.96 -41.71
CA GLY A 13 3.33 -12.98 -40.71
C GLY A 13 4.65 -13.00 -39.91
N TYR A 14 4.68 -12.37 -38.77
CA TYR A 14 5.72 -12.60 -37.78
C TYR A 14 5.59 -14.05 -37.31
N ALA A 15 6.37 -14.94 -37.92
CA ALA A 15 6.61 -16.25 -37.33
C ALA A 15 7.32 -15.97 -36.00
N LEU A 16 6.56 -15.95 -34.92
CA LEU A 16 7.12 -15.93 -33.56
C LEU A 16 7.95 -17.20 -33.44
N ASN A 17 9.25 -17.07 -33.44
CA ASN A 17 10.14 -18.17 -33.13
C ASN A 17 9.67 -18.84 -31.86
N GLY A 18 9.60 -20.16 -31.79
CA GLY A 18 9.10 -20.91 -30.65
C GLY A 18 9.72 -20.47 -29.32
N ASN A 19 10.98 -20.02 -29.34
CA ASN A 19 11.68 -19.45 -28.20
C ASN A 19 11.06 -18.11 -27.73
N ALA A 20 10.62 -17.24 -28.64
CA ALA A 20 9.99 -15.97 -28.28
C ALA A 20 8.62 -16.21 -27.59
N LEU A 21 7.86 -17.19 -28.07
CA LEU A 21 6.59 -17.56 -27.45
C LEU A 21 6.81 -18.14 -26.05
N ALA A 22 7.82 -19.00 -25.87
CA ALA A 22 8.16 -19.58 -24.58
C ALA A 22 8.60 -18.51 -23.56
N VAL A 23 9.42 -17.54 -23.97
CA VAL A 23 9.83 -16.43 -23.12
C VAL A 23 8.62 -15.57 -22.73
N TYR A 24 7.72 -15.29 -23.67
CA TYR A 24 6.53 -14.48 -23.40
C TYR A 24 5.57 -15.17 -22.41
N THR A 25 5.34 -16.48 -22.57
CA THR A 25 4.52 -17.26 -21.62
C THR A 25 5.14 -17.34 -20.25
N LEU A 26 6.47 -17.48 -20.14
CA LEU A 26 7.17 -17.48 -18.87
C LEU A 26 7.04 -16.13 -18.15
N VAL A 27 7.24 -15.03 -18.86
CA VAL A 27 7.09 -13.68 -18.30
C VAL A 27 5.65 -13.44 -17.83
N LEU A 28 4.65 -13.80 -18.63
CA LEU A 28 3.25 -13.66 -18.24
C LEU A 28 2.90 -14.51 -17.02
N ALA A 29 3.39 -15.76 -16.95
CA ALA A 29 3.18 -16.63 -15.82
C ALA A 29 3.83 -16.05 -14.55
N THR A 30 5.05 -15.52 -14.64
CA THR A 30 5.75 -14.89 -13.54
C THR A 30 5.00 -13.65 -13.03
N VAL A 31 4.57 -12.77 -13.94
CA VAL A 31 3.78 -11.58 -13.59
C VAL A 31 2.46 -11.97 -12.94
N ALA A 32 1.75 -12.96 -13.49
CA ALA A 32 0.51 -13.45 -12.92
C ALA A 32 0.72 -14.04 -11.52
N THR A 33 1.79 -14.79 -11.32
CA THR A 33 2.16 -15.35 -10.01
C THR A 33 2.42 -14.25 -8.99
N ILE A 34 3.26 -13.26 -9.31
CA ILE A 34 3.52 -12.11 -8.44
C ILE A 34 2.21 -11.39 -8.11
N TRP A 35 1.35 -11.21 -9.11
CA TRP A 35 0.07 -10.51 -8.95
C TRP A 35 -0.89 -11.27 -8.02
N LEU A 36 -0.95 -12.61 -8.12
CA LEU A 36 -1.78 -13.48 -7.28
C LEU A 36 -1.27 -13.55 -5.84
N TYR A 37 0.06 -13.56 -5.63
CA TYR A 37 0.66 -13.66 -4.29
C TYR A 37 0.83 -12.30 -3.59
N THR A 38 0.53 -11.17 -4.25
CA THR A 38 0.59 -9.86 -3.61
C THR A 38 -0.69 -9.58 -2.85
N THR A 39 -0.62 -9.53 -1.52
CA THR A 39 -1.72 -9.05 -0.69
C THR A 39 -1.93 -7.56 -0.93
N ARG A 40 -3.15 -7.18 -1.29
CA ARG A 40 -3.51 -5.78 -1.59
C ARG A 40 -4.45 -5.25 -0.54
N ARG A 41 -4.03 -4.20 0.15
CA ARG A 41 -4.81 -3.58 1.21
C ARG A 41 -5.11 -2.13 0.87
N ARG A 42 -6.23 -1.63 1.40
CA ARG A 42 -6.63 -0.23 1.35
C ARG A 42 -6.98 0.23 2.74
N PHE A 43 -6.39 1.31 3.17
CA PHE A 43 -6.63 1.92 4.46
C PHE A 43 -7.38 3.24 4.27
N LEU A 44 -8.60 3.30 4.81
CA LEU A 44 -9.41 4.51 4.81
C LEU A 44 -9.22 5.21 6.15
N ILE A 45 -8.72 6.42 6.10
CA ILE A 45 -8.34 7.24 7.25
C ILE A 45 -9.28 8.44 7.30
N PRO A 46 -9.82 8.83 8.45
CA PRO A 46 -10.62 10.03 8.55
C PRO A 46 -9.88 11.26 8.02
N ALA A 47 -10.56 12.08 7.22
CA ALA A 47 -9.97 13.29 6.65
C ALA A 47 -9.45 14.22 7.75
N GLY A 48 -8.26 14.78 7.55
CA GLY A 48 -7.60 15.65 8.52
C GLY A 48 -6.89 14.93 9.68
N PHE A 49 -6.94 13.61 9.74
CA PHE A 49 -6.18 12.86 10.74
C PHE A 49 -4.67 13.08 10.57
N GLN A 50 -4.00 13.39 11.66
CA GLN A 50 -2.54 13.45 11.74
C GLN A 50 -2.09 12.77 13.03
N GLY A 51 -1.18 11.82 12.91
CA GLY A 51 -0.72 11.06 14.05
C GLY A 51 -0.35 9.63 13.67
N GLU A 52 -0.46 8.74 14.63
CA GLU A 52 -0.18 7.32 14.43
C GLU A 52 -1.45 6.52 14.27
N LEU A 53 -1.43 5.68 13.27
CA LEU A 53 -2.40 4.63 13.07
C LEU A 53 -1.78 3.33 13.57
N ILE A 54 -2.53 2.60 14.37
CA ILE A 54 -2.14 1.30 14.90
C ILE A 54 -3.15 0.28 14.41
N LEU A 55 -2.68 -0.66 13.59
CA LEU A 55 -3.46 -1.84 13.22
C LEU A 55 -3.05 -3.00 14.12
N VAL A 56 -4.00 -3.48 14.89
CA VAL A 56 -3.82 -4.57 15.85
C VAL A 56 -4.43 -5.84 15.27
N HIS A 57 -3.57 -6.80 14.93
CA HIS A 57 -4.00 -8.12 14.48
C HIS A 57 -4.25 -9.03 15.68
N THR A 58 -5.48 -9.45 15.88
CA THR A 58 -5.88 -10.32 16.98
C THR A 58 -7.00 -11.25 16.53
N PRO A 59 -6.85 -12.57 16.64
CA PRO A 59 -7.82 -13.52 16.10
C PRO A 59 -9.19 -13.45 16.79
N ASN A 60 -9.24 -12.94 18.02
CA ASN A 60 -10.43 -12.95 18.85
C ASN A 60 -11.14 -11.60 18.97
N HIS A 61 -10.56 -10.51 18.46
CA HIS A 61 -11.09 -9.16 18.64
C HIS A 61 -11.01 -8.34 17.36
N GLY A 62 -11.97 -7.43 17.20
CA GLY A 62 -12.02 -6.57 16.03
C GLY A 62 -12.89 -7.13 14.91
N GLU A 63 -12.88 -6.43 13.81
CA GLU A 63 -13.63 -6.79 12.61
C GLU A 63 -12.69 -7.22 11.49
N PRO A 64 -13.06 -8.23 10.69
CA PRO A 64 -12.28 -8.55 9.52
C PRO A 64 -12.32 -7.39 8.52
N GLY A 65 -11.24 -7.17 7.81
CA GLY A 65 -11.22 -6.20 6.72
C GLY A 65 -12.27 -6.52 5.67
N ARG A 66 -12.92 -5.50 5.14
CA ARG A 66 -13.93 -5.69 4.10
C ARG A 66 -13.27 -6.15 2.81
N LYS A 67 -13.50 -7.41 2.46
CA LYS A 67 -12.96 -8.02 1.24
C LYS A 67 -13.65 -7.45 0.00
N GLY A 68 -12.87 -6.87 -0.90
CA GLY A 68 -13.28 -6.47 -2.25
C GLY A 68 -12.64 -7.38 -3.30
N ILE A 69 -12.98 -7.17 -4.57
CA ILE A 69 -12.45 -7.98 -5.69
C ILE A 69 -10.91 -7.89 -5.77
N LEU A 70 -10.35 -6.71 -5.53
CA LEU A 70 -8.92 -6.45 -5.74
C LEU A 70 -8.16 -6.15 -4.44
N ARG A 71 -8.86 -5.76 -3.37
CA ARG A 71 -8.22 -5.28 -2.13
C ARG A 71 -9.11 -5.57 -0.92
N THR A 72 -8.46 -5.88 0.19
CA THR A 72 -9.11 -5.82 1.51
C THR A 72 -9.08 -4.38 2.00
N THR A 73 -10.21 -3.87 2.48
CA THR A 73 -10.36 -2.48 2.92
C THR A 73 -10.53 -2.43 4.42
N TYR A 74 -9.69 -1.64 5.09
CA TYR A 74 -9.73 -1.33 6.52
C TYR A 74 -10.13 0.13 6.70
N ARG A 75 -11.03 0.40 7.64
CA ARG A 75 -11.46 1.77 7.94
C ARG A 75 -11.04 2.13 9.36
N PHE A 76 -10.10 3.05 9.47
CA PHE A 76 -9.65 3.52 10.78
C PHE A 76 -10.70 4.43 11.43
N PRO A 77 -10.91 4.25 12.76
CA PRO A 77 -11.67 5.23 13.55
C PRO A 77 -10.83 6.50 13.76
N VAL A 78 -11.47 7.54 14.29
CA VAL A 78 -10.79 8.81 14.62
C VAL A 78 -9.74 8.66 15.73
N SER A 79 -9.82 7.59 16.53
CA SER A 79 -8.80 7.25 17.54
C SER A 79 -7.48 6.80 16.94
N GLY A 80 -7.46 6.42 15.65
CA GLY A 80 -6.28 5.87 14.98
C GLY A 80 -5.94 4.43 15.33
N ILE A 81 -6.70 3.75 16.19
CA ILE A 81 -6.46 2.35 16.59
C ILE A 81 -7.54 1.47 15.98
N LEU A 82 -7.15 0.50 15.19
CA LEU A 82 -8.04 -0.46 14.55
C LEU A 82 -7.66 -1.88 14.93
N PHE A 83 -8.62 -2.64 15.45
CA PHE A 83 -8.48 -4.07 15.71
C PHE A 83 -9.02 -4.87 14.54
N THR A 84 -8.28 -5.88 14.10
CA THR A 84 -8.71 -6.77 13.03
C THR A 84 -8.46 -8.24 13.36
N GLN A 85 -9.37 -9.11 12.90
CA GLN A 85 -9.21 -10.56 12.99
C GLN A 85 -8.35 -11.11 11.84
N ASP A 86 -8.07 -10.29 10.83
CA ASP A 86 -7.23 -10.74 9.73
C ASP A 86 -5.79 -10.96 10.23
N PRO A 87 -5.12 -12.02 9.79
CA PRO A 87 -3.72 -12.24 10.14
C PRO A 87 -2.84 -11.13 9.54
N PRO A 88 -1.68 -10.84 10.13
CA PRO A 88 -0.71 -9.95 9.54
C PRO A 88 -0.32 -10.46 8.14
N PRO A 89 -0.07 -9.56 7.18
CA PRO A 89 0.23 -9.96 5.83
C PRO A 89 1.55 -10.73 5.78
N ALA A 90 1.54 -11.87 5.08
CA ALA A 90 2.73 -12.64 4.78
C ALA A 90 3.18 -12.36 3.34
N GLY A 91 4.49 -12.22 3.12
CA GLY A 91 5.06 -12.03 1.79
C GLY A 91 4.95 -10.60 1.26
N LEU A 92 4.74 -10.47 -0.06
CA LEU A 92 4.64 -9.16 -0.70
C LEU A 92 3.26 -8.55 -0.46
N PHE A 93 3.24 -7.27 -0.11
CA PHE A 93 2.00 -6.53 0.07
C PHE A 93 2.06 -5.17 -0.64
N SER A 94 0.88 -4.69 -1.02
CA SER A 94 0.70 -3.39 -1.67
C SER A 94 -0.40 -2.63 -0.96
N ASP A 95 0.01 -1.64 -0.20
CA ASP A 95 -0.88 -0.83 0.61
C ASP A 95 -1.24 0.47 -0.11
N ARG A 96 -2.46 0.92 0.12
CA ARG A 96 -2.95 2.19 -0.38
C ARG A 96 -3.66 2.92 0.75
N TYR A 97 -3.22 4.13 1.02
CA TYR A 97 -3.76 4.99 2.06
C TYR A 97 -4.59 6.10 1.44
N GLU A 98 -5.79 6.30 1.95
CA GLU A 98 -6.73 7.29 1.45
C GLU A 98 -7.40 8.01 2.61
N TYR A 99 -7.48 9.33 2.56
CA TYR A 99 -8.44 10.06 3.39
C TYR A 99 -9.84 9.79 2.89
N ILE A 100 -10.77 9.61 3.83
CA ILE A 100 -12.20 9.56 3.57
C ILE A 100 -12.88 10.75 4.23
N TYR A 101 -13.55 11.54 3.43
CA TYR A 101 -14.31 12.71 3.86
C TYR A 101 -15.75 12.31 4.24
N PRO A 102 -16.47 13.15 5.04
CA PRO A 102 -17.86 12.87 5.43
C PRO A 102 -18.82 12.70 4.26
N ASP A 103 -18.56 13.38 3.13
CA ASP A 103 -19.31 13.26 1.89
C ASP A 103 -19.00 11.98 1.07
N GLY A 104 -18.09 11.15 1.55
CA GLY A 104 -17.63 9.94 0.87
C GLY A 104 -16.51 10.16 -0.14
N HIS A 105 -16.10 11.41 -0.40
CA HIS A 105 -14.94 11.71 -1.23
C HIS A 105 -13.68 11.06 -0.65
N ARG A 106 -12.76 10.65 -1.54
CA ARG A 106 -11.50 10.01 -1.15
C ARG A 106 -10.33 10.72 -1.79
N GLN A 107 -9.31 10.95 -0.99
CA GLN A 107 -8.05 11.54 -1.43
C GLN A 107 -6.92 10.54 -1.14
N LYS A 108 -6.20 10.12 -2.18
CA LYS A 108 -5.03 9.27 -2.01
C LYS A 108 -3.93 10.05 -1.29
N LEU A 109 -3.29 9.42 -0.30
CA LEU A 109 -2.11 9.94 0.37
C LEU A 109 -0.85 9.50 -0.36
N GLY A 110 0.17 10.34 -0.32
CA GLY A 110 1.50 9.98 -0.76
C GLY A 110 2.12 8.93 0.17
N ASP A 111 3.12 8.22 -0.33
CA ASP A 111 3.93 7.30 0.45
C ASP A 111 5.33 7.89 0.60
N ALA A 112 5.78 8.04 1.83
CA ALA A 112 7.12 8.53 2.13
C ALA A 112 7.96 7.38 2.69
N GLY A 113 8.76 6.77 1.84
CA GLY A 113 9.77 5.81 2.29
C GLY A 113 10.81 6.45 3.23
N PRO A 114 11.57 5.64 3.99
CA PRO A 114 12.54 6.13 4.98
C PRO A 114 13.57 7.13 4.44
N GLY A 115 13.93 7.02 3.16
CA GLY A 115 14.88 7.92 2.50
C GLY A 115 14.25 9.19 1.90
N THR A 116 12.95 9.14 1.55
CA THR A 116 12.30 10.25 0.83
C THR A 116 11.83 11.38 1.74
N LEU A 117 11.62 11.13 3.03
CA LEU A 117 11.26 12.18 4.00
C LEU A 117 12.29 13.31 4.06
N GLN A 118 13.58 13.01 3.87
CA GLN A 118 14.64 14.01 3.93
C GLN A 118 14.88 14.75 2.61
N TYR A 119 14.79 14.03 1.48
CA TYR A 119 15.13 14.60 0.17
C TYR A 119 14.12 15.64 -0.33
N ASP A 120 12.86 15.49 0.01
CA ASP A 120 11.79 16.34 -0.53
C ASP A 120 11.56 17.65 0.23
N LEU A 121 12.27 17.90 1.33
CA LEU A 121 12.11 19.11 2.13
C LEU A 121 12.63 20.40 1.46
N GLY A 122 13.50 20.26 0.46
CA GLY A 122 13.96 21.39 -0.33
C GLY A 122 12.86 22.03 -1.21
N ASN A 123 11.79 21.29 -1.52
CA ASN A 123 10.68 21.78 -2.32
C ASN A 123 9.53 22.26 -1.40
N PRO A 124 9.20 23.55 -1.38
CA PRO A 124 8.12 24.09 -0.53
C PRO A 124 6.75 23.46 -0.82
N ALA A 125 6.47 23.03 -2.04
CA ALA A 125 5.22 22.35 -2.40
C ALA A 125 5.04 21.02 -1.65
N ASN A 126 6.14 20.34 -1.31
CA ASN A 126 6.10 19.05 -0.63
C ASN A 126 5.93 19.18 0.90
N LYS A 127 6.10 20.35 1.47
CA LYS A 127 5.99 20.55 2.94
C LYS A 127 4.58 20.39 3.47
N THR A 128 3.59 20.72 2.68
CA THR A 128 2.16 20.66 3.04
C THR A 128 1.49 19.36 2.60
N GLU A 129 2.16 18.57 1.75
CA GLU A 129 1.65 17.28 1.32
C GLU A 129 1.53 16.34 2.52
N VAL A 130 0.34 15.75 2.69
CA VAL A 130 0.14 14.70 3.69
C VAL A 130 0.55 13.37 3.11
N VAL A 131 1.44 12.71 3.82
CA VAL A 131 2.00 11.42 3.43
C VAL A 131 1.88 10.41 4.56
N THR A 132 1.99 9.13 4.21
CA THR A 132 2.16 8.05 5.17
C THR A 132 3.64 7.70 5.29
N TYR A 133 4.05 7.36 6.49
CA TYR A 133 5.42 6.95 6.79
C TYR A 133 5.41 5.73 7.69
N PHE A 134 6.20 4.72 7.32
CA PHE A 134 6.42 3.54 8.13
C PHE A 134 7.73 3.73 8.91
N PRO A 135 7.67 3.91 10.22
CA PRO A 135 8.87 3.87 11.04
C PRO A 135 9.35 2.42 11.04
N ARG A 136 10.38 2.12 10.27
CA ARG A 136 11.04 0.81 10.13
C ARG A 136 10.07 -0.36 10.32
N GLY A 137 9.83 -1.08 9.24
CA GLY A 137 9.04 -2.30 9.26
C GLY A 137 9.58 -3.30 10.30
N ASP A 138 9.11 -3.15 11.51
CA ASP A 138 9.13 -4.25 12.43
C ASP A 138 8.07 -5.21 11.92
N SER A 139 8.53 -6.16 11.11
CA SER A 139 7.77 -7.38 10.90
C SER A 139 7.28 -7.85 12.27
N PRO A 140 6.03 -8.31 12.39
CA PRO A 140 5.49 -8.78 13.66
C PRO A 140 6.48 -9.73 14.30
N ARG A 141 7.05 -9.32 15.43
CA ARG A 141 8.16 -10.05 16.07
C ARG A 141 7.71 -11.28 16.84
N SER A 142 6.41 -11.51 16.92
CA SER A 142 5.90 -12.65 17.67
C SER A 142 4.77 -13.34 16.93
N PRO A 143 4.83 -14.65 16.75
CA PRO A 143 3.71 -15.45 16.29
C PRO A 143 2.61 -15.58 17.35
N THR A 144 2.80 -15.04 18.56
CA THR A 144 1.86 -15.14 19.66
C THR A 144 0.85 -14.01 19.60
N ASP A 145 -0.33 -14.35 19.24
CA ASP A 145 -1.65 -13.76 19.50
C ASP A 145 -1.91 -12.27 19.15
N CYS A 146 -0.91 -11.42 18.99
CA CYS A 146 -1.12 -9.99 18.71
C CYS A 146 0.04 -9.38 17.94
N ALA A 147 -0.17 -9.07 16.66
CA ALA A 147 0.79 -8.33 15.86
C ALA A 147 0.35 -6.89 15.67
N LEU A 148 1.29 -5.96 15.72
CA LEU A 148 1.04 -4.54 15.57
C LEU A 148 1.69 -4.02 14.28
N GLU A 149 0.91 -3.25 13.51
CA GLU A 149 1.45 -2.46 12.41
C GLU A 149 1.26 -0.97 12.75
N GLU A 150 2.36 -0.22 12.75
CA GLU A 150 2.35 1.21 13.03
C GLU A 150 2.56 2.00 11.74
N ILE A 151 1.72 2.99 11.52
CA ILE A 151 1.75 3.85 10.33
C ILE A 151 1.62 5.29 10.79
N SER A 152 2.61 6.12 10.53
CA SER A 152 2.51 7.55 10.82
C SER A 152 1.91 8.31 9.65
N VAL A 153 0.94 9.18 9.93
CA VAL A 153 0.25 10.01 8.93
C VAL A 153 0.42 11.48 9.28
N GLY A 154 0.79 12.30 8.33
CA GLY A 154 0.93 13.73 8.56
C GLY A 154 1.68 14.45 7.44
N THR A 155 1.86 15.75 7.59
CA THR A 155 2.73 16.47 6.67
C THR A 155 4.18 16.03 6.85
N ARG A 156 4.97 16.14 5.79
CA ARG A 156 6.40 15.78 5.86
C ARG A 156 7.12 16.52 6.99
N ALA A 157 6.81 17.80 7.21
CA ALA A 157 7.36 18.59 8.29
C ALA A 157 6.94 18.09 9.68
N PHE A 158 5.71 17.62 9.84
CA PHE A 158 5.22 17.01 11.08
C PHE A 158 5.94 15.69 11.36
N LEU A 159 6.04 14.81 10.38
CA LEU A 159 6.67 13.50 10.52
C LEU A 159 8.17 13.60 10.85
N LEU A 160 8.87 14.56 10.25
CA LEU A 160 10.29 14.79 10.56
C LEU A 160 10.51 15.25 11.99
N ARG A 161 9.73 16.25 12.44
CA ARG A 161 9.83 16.73 13.84
C ARG A 161 9.55 15.61 14.84
N ARG A 162 8.66 14.69 14.46
CA ARG A 162 8.33 13.55 15.31
C ARG A 162 9.43 12.51 15.33
N ARG A 163 10.00 12.17 14.17
CA ARG A 163 11.14 11.25 14.07
C ARG A 163 12.33 11.73 14.92
N ASP A 164 12.65 13.01 14.86
CA ASP A 164 13.78 13.58 15.57
C ASP A 164 13.57 13.60 17.09
N LYS A 165 12.32 13.60 17.56
CA LYS A 165 11.99 13.54 18.99
C LYS A 165 11.99 12.13 19.57
N GLN A 166 12.21 11.08 18.75
CA GLN A 166 12.12 9.67 19.15
C GLN A 166 10.90 9.45 20.07
N PRO A 167 9.68 9.34 19.52
CA PRO A 167 8.52 9.08 20.38
C PRO A 167 8.78 7.82 21.20
N ALA A 168 8.45 7.87 22.48
CA ALA A 168 8.45 6.67 23.31
C ALA A 168 7.60 5.59 22.59
N PRO A 169 8.02 4.32 22.63
CA PRO A 169 7.21 3.25 22.06
C PRO A 169 5.79 3.36 22.63
N LEU A 170 4.82 3.31 21.75
CA LEU A 170 3.40 3.38 22.15
C LEU A 170 3.11 2.28 23.16
N PRO A 171 2.36 2.59 24.23
CA PRO A 171 1.97 1.57 25.16
C PRO A 171 1.21 0.47 24.39
N ARG A 172 1.65 -0.77 24.53
CA ARG A 172 0.94 -1.91 23.93
C ARG A 172 -0.52 -1.85 24.41
N PRO A 173 -1.48 -2.00 23.48
CA PRO A 173 -2.87 -2.09 23.88
C PRO A 173 -3.02 -3.16 24.95
N ALA A 174 -3.81 -2.91 25.99
CA ALA A 174 -4.04 -3.87 27.09
C ALA A 174 -4.61 -5.23 26.62
N ILE A 175 -5.03 -5.31 25.36
CA ILE A 175 -5.57 -6.53 24.71
C ILE A 175 -4.44 -7.42 24.15
N CYS A 176 -3.23 -6.90 24.03
CA CYS A 176 -2.05 -7.68 23.66
C CYS A 176 -1.32 -8.10 24.93
N PRO A 177 -1.38 -9.39 25.34
CA PRO A 177 -0.69 -9.90 26.52
C PRO A 177 0.84 -9.80 26.42
#